data_9c8108eb53de4326826e090aa44ffb6d
#
_entry.id   9c8108eb53de4326826e090aa44ffb6d
#
_cell.length_a   1.000
_cell.length_b   1.000
_cell.length_c   1.000
_cell.angle_alpha   90.00
_cell.angle_beta   90.00
_cell.angle_gamma   90.00
#
_symmetry.space_group_name_H-M   'P 1'
#
loop_
_entity.id
_entity.type
_entity.pdbx_description
1 polymer ?
#
loop_
_entity_poly.entity_id
_entity_poly.type
_entity_poly.pdbx_seq_one_letter_code
_entity_poly.pdbx_strand_id
1 'polypeptide(L)'
;MKKTIHLRTDLPLPFTNAPVPPENPISGAAARLQPATDRHDRGVRALAALINHWLGRSNLSHDHLCALASWGLGESGIIDSAVISRVRNCRQVKGASFRHLDAFSAANQAIYLWQVRGQAEAWDRLGPHTGWGVREEWLSKACWLPHPDDSEPLNFGDWAELLAGYLELPYLSTTDLSPADARHASEALAALLEGIAAEHGWGPRQAVQQLLQRYPVADGARQQRLRALIVGDLTWGKDELETELQAVAELIRQVRELDHYGPDDLQRELLSVPRLGG
;
A
#
# COMPACT_ATOMS: atom_id res chain seq x y z
N MET A 1 -12.89 10.11 -68.60
CA MET A 1 -13.18 11.36 -67.88
C MET A 1 -12.52 11.24 -66.52
N LYS A 2 -11.38 11.93 -66.27
CA LYS A 2 -10.70 12.02 -64.98
C LYS A 2 -11.16 13.28 -64.28
N LYS A 3 -11.82 13.15 -63.10
CA LYS A 3 -12.19 14.29 -62.24
C LYS A 3 -11.00 14.59 -61.32
N THR A 4 -10.37 15.75 -61.56
CA THR A 4 -9.36 16.33 -60.70
C THR A 4 -10.05 16.99 -59.49
N ILE A 5 -9.76 16.54 -58.27
CA ILE A 5 -10.22 17.17 -57.02
C ILE A 5 -9.17 18.22 -56.65
N HIS A 6 -9.53 19.49 -56.70
CA HIS A 6 -8.74 20.59 -56.14
C HIS A 6 -8.91 20.61 -54.63
N LEU A 7 -7.87 20.32 -53.88
CA LEU A 7 -7.74 20.60 -52.47
C LEU A 7 -7.55 22.12 -52.27
N ARG A 8 -8.50 22.77 -51.64
CA ARG A 8 -8.37 24.15 -51.15
C ARG A 8 -7.50 24.14 -49.90
N THR A 9 -6.25 24.53 -50.03
CA THR A 9 -5.38 25.00 -48.94
C THR A 9 -5.64 26.50 -48.77
N ASP A 10 -6.37 26.90 -47.74
CA ASP A 10 -6.32 28.24 -47.14
C ASP A 10 -7.34 28.29 -45.98
N LEU A 11 -6.92 27.86 -44.81
CA LEU A 11 -7.52 28.22 -43.53
C LEU A 11 -6.42 28.79 -42.63
N PRO A 12 -6.42 30.11 -42.36
CA PRO A 12 -5.55 30.65 -41.33
C PRO A 12 -6.05 30.19 -39.97
N LEU A 13 -5.18 29.51 -39.24
CA LEU A 13 -5.41 29.19 -37.83
C LEU A 13 -5.44 30.53 -37.06
N PRO A 14 -6.47 30.81 -36.25
CA PRO A 14 -6.45 31.97 -35.38
C PRO A 14 -5.50 31.63 -34.21
N PHE A 15 -4.28 32.15 -34.24
CA PHE A 15 -3.47 32.31 -33.04
C PHE A 15 -4.14 33.40 -32.18
N THR A 16 -5.04 33.01 -31.32
CA THR A 16 -5.48 33.87 -30.23
C THR A 16 -4.36 33.93 -29.22
N ASN A 17 -3.66 35.05 -29.17
CA ASN A 17 -2.83 35.45 -28.04
C ASN A 17 -3.74 35.73 -26.84
N ALA A 18 -4.25 34.68 -26.18
CA ALA A 18 -4.81 34.81 -24.87
C ALA A 18 -3.65 35.05 -23.90
N PRO A 19 -3.72 36.03 -23.00
CA PRO A 19 -2.69 36.21 -21.99
C PRO A 19 -2.66 34.96 -21.13
N VAL A 20 -1.51 34.29 -21.11
CA VAL A 20 -1.22 33.17 -20.20
C VAL A 20 -1.39 33.72 -18.78
N PRO A 21 -2.30 33.15 -17.96
CA PRO A 21 -2.41 33.59 -16.58
C PRO A 21 -1.04 33.39 -15.90
N PRO A 22 -0.64 34.29 -14.98
CA PRO A 22 0.65 34.18 -14.31
C PRO A 22 0.70 32.83 -13.57
N GLU A 23 1.50 31.92 -14.08
CA GLU A 23 1.83 30.68 -13.39
C GLU A 23 2.42 31.06 -12.03
N ASN A 24 1.81 30.51 -10.98
CA ASN A 24 2.33 30.65 -9.62
C ASN A 24 3.69 29.95 -9.60
N PRO A 25 4.84 30.68 -9.58
CA PRO A 25 6.13 30.12 -10.00
C PRO A 25 6.78 29.18 -8.97
N ILE A 26 6.11 28.92 -7.84
CA ILE A 26 6.74 28.21 -6.72
C ILE A 26 6.27 26.74 -6.63
N SER A 27 5.07 26.39 -7.08
CA SER A 27 4.55 25.02 -6.94
C SER A 27 4.93 24.09 -8.11
N GLY A 28 4.92 24.60 -9.33
CA GLY A 28 5.18 23.77 -10.53
C GLY A 28 6.65 23.51 -10.83
N ALA A 29 7.54 24.45 -10.47
CA ALA A 29 8.96 24.35 -10.79
C ALA A 29 9.69 23.35 -9.87
N ALA A 30 9.35 23.30 -8.59
CA ALA A 30 9.95 22.34 -7.65
C ALA A 30 9.59 20.88 -7.99
N ALA A 31 8.35 20.64 -8.42
CA ALA A 31 7.92 19.31 -8.85
C ALA A 31 8.57 18.87 -10.19
N ARG A 32 8.91 19.82 -11.07
CA ARG A 32 9.58 19.52 -12.35
C ARG A 32 11.08 19.28 -12.22
N LEU A 33 11.71 19.69 -11.12
CA LEU A 33 13.15 19.58 -10.86
C LEU A 33 13.55 18.37 -10.04
N GLN A 34 12.59 17.60 -9.51
CA GLN A 34 12.94 16.30 -8.92
C GLN A 34 13.44 15.35 -10.00
N PRO A 35 14.63 14.75 -9.84
CA PRO A 35 15.10 13.76 -10.77
C PRO A 35 14.03 12.68 -11.00
N ALA A 36 13.87 12.21 -12.23
CA ALA A 36 12.92 11.14 -12.57
C ALA A 36 13.14 9.89 -11.70
N THR A 37 14.37 9.68 -11.24
CA THR A 37 14.78 8.63 -10.32
C THR A 37 14.10 8.76 -8.95
N ASP A 38 14.12 9.95 -8.33
CA ASP A 38 13.52 10.16 -6.99
C ASP A 38 12.00 9.99 -7.02
N ARG A 39 11.37 10.40 -8.13
CA ARG A 39 9.94 10.21 -8.33
C ARG A 39 9.60 8.73 -8.49
N HIS A 40 10.36 8.00 -9.30
CA HIS A 40 10.17 6.56 -9.46
C HIS A 40 10.39 5.81 -8.14
N ASP A 41 11.42 6.17 -7.37
CA ASP A 41 11.70 5.55 -6.07
C ASP A 41 10.57 5.82 -5.06
N ARG A 42 9.95 7.01 -5.11
CA ARG A 42 8.72 7.30 -4.35
C ARG A 42 7.58 6.39 -4.78
N GLY A 43 7.35 6.24 -6.09
CA GLY A 43 6.31 5.38 -6.63
C GLY A 43 6.49 3.92 -6.23
N VAL A 44 7.72 3.42 -6.26
CA VAL A 44 8.03 2.04 -5.80
C VAL A 44 7.67 1.87 -4.32
N ARG A 45 8.03 2.85 -3.46
CA ARG A 45 7.66 2.81 -2.04
C ARG A 45 6.15 2.92 -1.83
N ALA A 46 5.47 3.80 -2.57
CA ALA A 46 4.02 3.94 -2.50
C ALA A 46 3.30 2.66 -2.92
N LEU A 47 3.75 2.01 -3.98
CA LEU A 47 3.22 0.71 -4.41
C LEU A 47 3.42 -0.37 -3.34
N ALA A 48 4.61 -0.44 -2.73
CA ALA A 48 4.88 -1.38 -1.65
C ALA A 48 3.98 -1.12 -0.44
N ALA A 49 3.82 0.15 -0.06
CA ALA A 49 2.91 0.57 1.00
C ALA A 49 1.46 0.18 0.69
N LEU A 50 1.00 0.40 -0.55
CA LEU A 50 -0.35 0.04 -0.98
C LEU A 50 -0.60 -1.47 -0.86
N ILE A 51 0.31 -2.29 -1.35
CA ILE A 51 0.16 -3.75 -1.25
C ILE A 51 0.18 -4.21 0.22
N ASN A 52 1.04 -3.62 1.06
CA ASN A 52 1.07 -3.91 2.49
C ASN A 52 -0.24 -3.53 3.18
N HIS A 53 -0.73 -2.31 2.94
CA HIS A 53 -2.01 -1.82 3.42
C HIS A 53 -3.16 -2.75 3.02
N TRP A 54 -3.22 -3.10 1.74
CA TRP A 54 -4.29 -3.95 1.20
C TRP A 54 -4.32 -5.33 1.85
N LEU A 55 -3.17 -6.02 1.90
CA LEU A 55 -3.06 -7.34 2.51
C LEU A 55 -3.38 -7.30 4.01
N GLY A 56 -2.91 -6.27 4.72
CA GLY A 56 -3.16 -6.10 6.15
C GLY A 56 -4.64 -5.88 6.45
N ARG A 57 -5.31 -5.00 5.71
CA ARG A 57 -6.74 -4.72 5.91
C ARG A 57 -7.67 -5.84 5.44
N SER A 58 -7.28 -6.52 4.37
CA SER A 58 -8.10 -7.59 3.78
C SER A 58 -7.90 -8.94 4.43
N ASN A 59 -6.92 -9.09 5.30
CA ASN A 59 -6.49 -10.38 5.84
C ASN A 59 -6.26 -11.44 4.74
N LEU A 60 -5.75 -10.98 3.58
CA LEU A 60 -5.44 -11.82 2.43
C LEU A 60 -4.01 -12.33 2.53
N SER A 61 -3.81 -13.62 2.26
CA SER A 61 -2.49 -14.15 1.98
C SER A 61 -2.03 -13.79 0.56
N HIS A 62 -0.75 -13.98 0.27
CA HIS A 62 -0.24 -13.84 -1.10
C HIS A 62 -0.97 -14.77 -2.08
N ASP A 63 -1.25 -16.01 -1.66
CA ASP A 63 -1.93 -17.00 -2.50
C ASP A 63 -3.39 -16.61 -2.78
N HIS A 64 -4.07 -15.99 -1.78
CA HIS A 64 -5.41 -15.43 -1.99
C HIS A 64 -5.38 -14.31 -3.03
N LEU A 65 -4.42 -13.40 -2.95
CA LEU A 65 -4.28 -12.31 -3.92
C LEU A 65 -3.95 -12.85 -5.33
N CYS A 66 -3.11 -13.88 -5.44
CA CYS A 66 -2.82 -14.56 -6.72
C CYS A 66 -4.08 -15.18 -7.33
N ALA A 67 -4.91 -15.85 -6.52
CA ALA A 67 -6.16 -16.46 -6.98
C ALA A 67 -7.18 -15.40 -7.43
N LEU A 68 -7.32 -14.30 -6.66
CA LEU A 68 -8.19 -13.17 -7.01
C LEU A 68 -7.75 -12.48 -8.31
N ALA A 69 -6.45 -12.26 -8.49
CA ALA A 69 -5.89 -11.71 -9.72
C ALA A 69 -6.14 -12.63 -10.91
N SER A 70 -5.96 -13.94 -10.74
CA SER A 70 -6.22 -14.93 -11.79
C SER A 70 -7.69 -14.95 -12.19
N TRP A 71 -8.60 -14.88 -11.22
CA TRP A 71 -10.05 -14.80 -11.50
C TRP A 71 -10.39 -13.49 -12.22
N GLY A 72 -9.89 -12.34 -11.74
CA GLY A 72 -10.15 -11.04 -12.34
C GLY A 72 -9.65 -10.91 -13.78
N LEU A 73 -8.52 -11.55 -14.11
CA LEU A 73 -7.94 -11.55 -15.46
C LEU A 73 -8.48 -12.68 -16.37
N GLY A 74 -9.04 -13.74 -15.79
CA GLY A 74 -9.34 -14.96 -16.55
C GLY A 74 -8.07 -15.71 -17.00
N GLU A 75 -6.91 -15.42 -16.39
CA GLU A 75 -5.60 -16.00 -16.73
C GLU A 75 -4.81 -16.30 -15.45
N SER A 76 -4.23 -17.50 -15.34
CA SER A 76 -3.42 -17.90 -14.18
C SER A 76 -1.94 -17.61 -14.36
N GLY A 77 -1.21 -17.48 -13.24
CA GLY A 77 0.25 -17.41 -13.24
C GLY A 77 0.84 -16.04 -13.64
N ILE A 78 0.03 -14.98 -13.67
CA ILE A 78 0.53 -13.62 -13.94
C ILE A 78 1.34 -13.09 -12.77
N ILE A 79 0.87 -13.32 -11.54
CA ILE A 79 1.60 -13.03 -10.31
C ILE A 79 1.70 -14.30 -9.45
N ASP A 80 2.77 -14.36 -8.67
CA ASP A 80 3.01 -15.39 -7.67
C ASP A 80 3.39 -14.76 -6.32
N SER A 81 3.42 -15.56 -5.27
CA SER A 81 3.80 -15.13 -3.92
C SER A 81 5.19 -14.48 -3.87
N ALA A 82 6.12 -14.88 -4.75
CA ALA A 82 7.46 -14.31 -4.81
C ALA A 82 7.45 -12.90 -5.44
N VAL A 83 6.61 -12.68 -6.45
CA VAL A 83 6.39 -11.33 -7.03
C VAL A 83 5.83 -10.40 -5.97
N ILE A 84 4.76 -10.82 -5.29
CA ILE A 84 4.12 -10.02 -4.23
C ILE A 84 5.14 -9.69 -3.13
N SER A 85 5.89 -10.68 -2.67
CA SER A 85 6.93 -10.48 -1.65
C SER A 85 8.01 -9.50 -2.11
N ARG A 86 8.45 -9.55 -3.36
CA ARG A 86 9.43 -8.59 -3.90
C ARG A 86 8.90 -7.17 -3.97
N VAL A 87 7.65 -6.99 -4.42
CA VAL A 87 7.00 -5.68 -4.49
C VAL A 87 6.86 -5.09 -3.09
N ARG A 88 6.31 -5.83 -2.13
CA ARG A 88 6.14 -5.41 -0.73
C ARG A 88 7.43 -4.93 -0.05
N ASN A 89 8.55 -5.55 -0.40
CA ASN A 89 9.84 -5.27 0.22
C ASN A 89 10.71 -4.33 -0.62
N CYS A 90 10.16 -3.65 -1.61
CA CYS A 90 10.89 -2.75 -2.53
C CYS A 90 12.14 -3.41 -3.19
N ARG A 91 12.20 -4.76 -3.24
CA ARG A 91 13.36 -5.51 -3.77
C ARG A 91 13.35 -5.62 -5.30
N GLN A 92 12.31 -5.16 -5.94
CA GLN A 92 12.21 -5.17 -7.39
C GLN A 92 12.81 -3.87 -7.92
N VAL A 93 14.10 -3.88 -8.25
CA VAL A 93 14.90 -2.72 -8.70
C VAL A 93 14.30 -2.02 -9.95
N LYS A 94 13.46 -2.71 -10.71
CA LYS A 94 12.80 -2.17 -11.92
C LYS A 94 11.29 -1.92 -11.74
N GLY A 95 10.78 -1.99 -10.52
CA GLY A 95 9.35 -1.87 -10.24
C GLY A 95 8.56 -3.12 -10.64
N ALA A 96 7.25 -3.09 -10.41
CA ALA A 96 6.35 -4.10 -10.94
C ALA A 96 6.23 -3.94 -12.46
N SER A 97 6.16 -5.04 -13.20
CA SER A 97 5.85 -4.95 -14.63
C SER A 97 4.40 -4.52 -14.83
N PHE A 98 4.06 -3.98 -16.01
CA PHE A 98 2.68 -3.65 -16.35
C PHE A 98 1.70 -4.83 -16.17
N ARG A 99 2.14 -6.06 -16.45
CA ARG A 99 1.31 -7.27 -16.20
C ARG A 99 1.04 -7.49 -14.71
N HIS A 100 1.97 -7.15 -13.84
CA HIS A 100 1.76 -7.25 -12.39
C HIS A 100 0.77 -6.18 -11.90
N LEU A 101 0.85 -4.95 -12.43
CA LEU A 101 -0.10 -3.87 -12.10
C LEU A 101 -1.51 -4.21 -12.58
N ASP A 102 -1.62 -4.79 -13.77
CA ASP A 102 -2.88 -5.27 -14.32
C ASP A 102 -3.50 -6.36 -13.43
N ALA A 103 -2.68 -7.30 -12.95
CA ALA A 103 -3.12 -8.34 -12.03
C ALA A 103 -3.61 -7.78 -10.68
N PHE A 104 -2.92 -6.78 -10.11
CA PHE A 104 -3.39 -6.12 -8.90
C PHE A 104 -4.68 -5.34 -9.13
N SER A 105 -4.78 -4.62 -10.25
CA SER A 105 -5.99 -3.92 -10.65
C SER A 105 -7.17 -4.88 -10.81
N ALA A 106 -6.97 -6.00 -11.51
CA ALA A 106 -8.00 -7.00 -11.73
C ALA A 106 -8.48 -7.66 -10.43
N ALA A 107 -7.57 -7.95 -9.49
CA ALA A 107 -7.94 -8.44 -8.17
C ALA A 107 -8.79 -7.42 -7.39
N ASN A 108 -8.40 -6.13 -7.45
CA ASN A 108 -9.15 -5.04 -6.83
C ASN A 108 -10.56 -4.91 -7.42
N GLN A 109 -10.64 -4.92 -8.74
CA GLN A 109 -11.90 -4.88 -9.47
C GLN A 109 -12.80 -6.07 -9.16
N ALA A 110 -12.23 -7.27 -9.00
CA ALA A 110 -12.99 -8.49 -8.69
C ALA A 110 -13.65 -8.39 -7.30
N ILE A 111 -12.91 -7.88 -6.29
CA ILE A 111 -13.45 -7.66 -4.95
C ILE A 111 -14.57 -6.60 -4.99
N TYR A 112 -14.35 -5.48 -5.68
CA TYR A 112 -15.34 -4.42 -5.84
C TYR A 112 -16.61 -4.92 -6.50
N LEU A 113 -16.51 -5.62 -7.63
CA LEU A 113 -17.68 -6.20 -8.32
C LEU A 113 -18.48 -7.11 -7.40
N TRP A 114 -17.79 -7.97 -6.64
CA TRP A 114 -18.46 -8.87 -5.70
C TRP A 114 -19.20 -8.13 -4.59
N GLN A 115 -18.55 -7.16 -3.96
CA GLN A 115 -19.08 -6.50 -2.75
C GLN A 115 -20.09 -5.40 -3.08
N VAL A 116 -19.86 -4.64 -4.13
CA VAL A 116 -20.64 -3.43 -4.45
C VAL A 116 -21.69 -3.69 -5.51
N ARG A 117 -21.35 -4.46 -6.55
CA ARG A 117 -22.26 -4.77 -7.65
C ARG A 117 -23.03 -6.08 -7.43
N GLY A 118 -22.50 -6.94 -6.58
CA GLY A 118 -23.10 -8.20 -6.21
C GLY A 118 -22.64 -9.39 -7.04
N GLN A 119 -22.86 -10.59 -6.50
CA GLN A 119 -22.40 -11.85 -7.06
C GLN A 119 -22.84 -12.08 -8.52
N ALA A 120 -24.08 -11.73 -8.85
CA ALA A 120 -24.61 -11.94 -10.18
C ALA A 120 -23.86 -11.14 -11.25
N GLU A 121 -23.57 -9.86 -10.99
CA GLU A 121 -22.79 -9.01 -11.90
C GLU A 121 -21.32 -9.43 -11.95
N ALA A 122 -20.75 -9.83 -10.81
CA ALA A 122 -19.38 -10.35 -10.78
C ALA A 122 -19.25 -11.62 -11.65
N TRP A 123 -20.23 -12.54 -11.57
CA TRP A 123 -20.24 -13.75 -12.41
C TRP A 123 -20.49 -13.48 -13.88
N ASP A 124 -21.34 -12.51 -14.20
CA ASP A 124 -21.60 -12.11 -15.59
C ASP A 124 -20.31 -11.58 -16.25
N ARG A 125 -19.51 -10.81 -15.52
CA ARG A 125 -18.30 -10.19 -16.04
C ARG A 125 -17.05 -11.07 -15.98
N LEU A 126 -16.88 -11.83 -14.90
CA LEU A 126 -15.65 -12.57 -14.60
C LEU A 126 -15.82 -14.09 -14.67
N GLY A 127 -17.06 -14.56 -14.77
CA GLY A 127 -17.40 -15.97 -14.64
C GLY A 127 -17.37 -16.47 -13.18
N PRO A 128 -17.67 -17.75 -12.94
CA PRO A 128 -17.68 -18.33 -11.60
C PRO A 128 -16.29 -18.34 -10.95
N HIS A 129 -16.18 -17.82 -9.73
CA HIS A 129 -14.92 -17.72 -8.99
C HIS A 129 -14.36 -19.09 -8.53
N THR A 130 -15.21 -20.10 -8.38
CA THR A 130 -14.84 -21.42 -7.85
C THR A 130 -13.82 -22.16 -8.70
N GLY A 131 -13.83 -21.95 -10.03
CA GLY A 131 -12.83 -22.49 -10.96
C GLY A 131 -11.41 -21.97 -10.74
N TRP A 132 -11.25 -20.86 -10.01
CA TRP A 132 -9.99 -20.20 -9.72
C TRP A 132 -9.48 -20.42 -8.30
N GLY A 133 -10.17 -21.27 -7.52
CA GLY A 133 -9.84 -21.52 -6.12
C GLY A 133 -10.18 -20.37 -5.17
N VAL A 134 -10.88 -19.35 -5.65
CA VAL A 134 -11.34 -18.22 -4.84
C VAL A 134 -12.52 -18.67 -3.97
N ARG A 135 -12.56 -18.21 -2.72
CA ARG A 135 -13.64 -18.50 -1.77
C ARG A 135 -14.46 -17.25 -1.48
N GLU A 136 -15.75 -17.42 -1.31
CA GLU A 136 -16.69 -16.34 -0.95
C GLU A 136 -16.30 -15.65 0.36
N GLU A 137 -15.77 -16.42 1.31
CA GLU A 137 -15.27 -15.89 2.58
C GLU A 137 -14.16 -14.86 2.38
N TRP A 138 -13.26 -15.06 1.43
CA TRP A 138 -12.21 -14.08 1.12
C TRP A 138 -12.80 -12.82 0.48
N LEU A 139 -13.70 -13.00 -0.47
CA LEU A 139 -14.38 -11.89 -1.16
C LEU A 139 -15.22 -11.04 -0.20
N SER A 140 -15.84 -11.65 0.81
CA SER A 140 -16.67 -10.95 1.79
C SER A 140 -15.84 -10.18 2.81
N LYS A 141 -14.63 -10.65 3.14
CA LYS A 141 -13.74 -10.03 4.15
C LYS A 141 -12.70 -9.09 3.55
N ALA A 142 -12.36 -9.26 2.28
CA ALA A 142 -11.39 -8.41 1.61
C ALA A 142 -11.89 -6.95 1.56
N CYS A 143 -10.95 -6.02 1.57
CA CYS A 143 -11.24 -4.62 1.26
C CYS A 143 -10.82 -4.36 -0.18
N TRP A 144 -11.62 -3.67 -0.96
CA TRP A 144 -11.19 -3.10 -2.22
C TRP A 144 -10.55 -1.73 -1.99
N LEU A 145 -9.70 -1.30 -2.92
CA LEU A 145 -8.93 -0.07 -2.84
C LEU A 145 -9.61 1.01 -3.69
N PRO A 146 -10.21 2.04 -3.07
CA PRO A 146 -10.89 3.10 -3.79
C PRO A 146 -9.91 4.10 -4.40
N HIS A 147 -10.29 4.68 -5.54
CA HIS A 147 -9.67 5.90 -6.01
C HIS A 147 -10.10 7.08 -5.12
N PRO A 148 -9.19 8.00 -4.77
CA PRO A 148 -9.48 9.06 -3.79
C PRO A 148 -10.56 10.05 -4.23
N ASP A 149 -10.71 10.28 -5.54
CA ASP A 149 -11.57 11.34 -6.06
C ASP A 149 -13.02 10.89 -6.31
N ASP A 150 -13.24 9.64 -6.73
CA ASP A 150 -14.55 9.16 -7.19
C ASP A 150 -15.07 7.92 -6.46
N SER A 151 -14.27 7.35 -5.55
CA SER A 151 -14.62 6.13 -4.83
C SER A 151 -14.88 4.91 -5.73
N GLU A 152 -14.42 4.93 -6.98
CA GLU A 152 -14.36 3.74 -7.84
C GLU A 152 -13.08 2.94 -7.51
N PRO A 153 -12.99 1.66 -7.86
CA PRO A 153 -11.79 0.88 -7.58
C PRO A 153 -10.61 1.37 -8.40
N LEU A 154 -9.43 1.45 -7.79
CA LEU A 154 -8.19 1.76 -8.51
C LEU A 154 -8.08 0.88 -9.76
N ASN A 155 -8.02 1.51 -10.92
CA ASN A 155 -7.86 0.87 -12.21
C ASN A 155 -6.38 0.74 -12.60
N PHE A 156 -6.09 0.07 -13.71
CA PHE A 156 -4.72 -0.13 -14.18
C PHE A 156 -3.92 1.18 -14.36
N GLY A 157 -4.59 2.25 -14.85
CA GLY A 157 -3.96 3.56 -15.02
C GLY A 157 -3.49 4.14 -13.69
N ASP A 158 -4.34 4.05 -12.67
CA ASP A 158 -4.04 4.54 -11.31
C ASP A 158 -2.85 3.79 -10.69
N TRP A 159 -2.78 2.48 -10.86
CA TRP A 159 -1.62 1.69 -10.43
C TRP A 159 -0.34 2.08 -11.17
N ALA A 160 -0.43 2.40 -12.46
CA ALA A 160 0.72 2.86 -13.25
C ALA A 160 1.17 4.26 -12.82
N GLU A 161 0.23 5.17 -12.57
CA GLU A 161 0.52 6.52 -12.07
C GLU A 161 1.10 6.51 -10.66
N LEU A 162 0.60 5.62 -9.77
CA LEU A 162 1.17 5.40 -8.45
C LEU A 162 2.62 4.94 -8.55
N LEU A 163 2.91 3.92 -9.39
CA LEU A 163 4.28 3.43 -9.59
C LEU A 163 5.19 4.49 -10.21
N ALA A 164 4.67 5.32 -11.08
CA ALA A 164 5.40 6.44 -11.67
C ALA A 164 5.61 7.61 -10.70
N GLY A 165 4.94 7.60 -9.52
CA GLY A 165 5.01 8.63 -8.50
C GLY A 165 4.22 9.88 -8.83
N TYR A 166 3.16 9.77 -9.62
CA TYR A 166 2.23 10.85 -9.96
C TYR A 166 0.94 10.81 -9.13
N LEU A 167 0.45 9.61 -8.79
CA LEU A 167 -0.72 9.44 -7.94
C LEU A 167 -0.29 9.35 -6.48
N GLU A 168 -0.94 10.14 -5.64
CA GLU A 168 -0.81 10.05 -4.18
C GLU A 168 -2.14 9.55 -3.60
N LEU A 169 -2.08 8.55 -2.73
CA LEU A 169 -3.24 7.99 -2.08
C LEU A 169 -3.31 8.48 -0.64
N PRO A 170 -4.29 9.34 -0.29
CA PRO A 170 -4.36 9.98 1.02
C PRO A 170 -4.49 9.01 2.19
N TYR A 171 -5.04 7.82 1.92
CA TYR A 171 -5.19 6.76 2.92
C TYR A 171 -3.92 5.90 3.09
N LEU A 172 -2.94 6.05 2.21
CA LEU A 172 -1.60 5.55 2.46
C LEU A 172 -0.87 6.62 3.25
N SER A 173 -0.78 6.43 4.53
CA SER A 173 0.08 7.25 5.39
C SER A 173 1.56 6.99 5.06
N THR A 174 1.99 7.34 3.86
CA THR A 174 3.40 7.59 3.59
C THR A 174 3.74 8.99 4.11
N THR A 175 3.36 9.27 5.33
CA THR A 175 3.94 10.41 6.03
C THR A 175 5.41 10.09 6.14
N ASP A 176 6.19 10.76 5.33
CA ASP A 176 7.65 10.71 5.39
C ASP A 176 8.00 11.16 6.81
N LEU A 177 8.17 10.19 7.72
CA LEU A 177 8.37 10.48 9.12
C LEU A 177 9.62 11.34 9.25
N SER A 178 9.49 12.52 9.82
CA SER A 178 10.68 13.25 10.20
C SER A 178 11.48 12.42 11.22
N PRO A 179 12.80 12.60 11.34
CA PRO A 179 13.57 11.89 12.36
C PRO A 179 13.03 12.10 13.79
N ALA A 180 12.39 13.25 14.04
CA ALA A 180 11.77 13.56 15.33
C ALA A 180 10.46 12.77 15.52
N ASP A 181 9.64 12.65 14.45
CA ASP A 181 8.42 11.86 14.50
C ASP A 181 8.71 10.36 14.60
N ALA A 182 9.75 9.87 13.93
CA ALA A 182 10.20 8.48 14.03
C ALA A 182 10.64 8.12 15.46
N ARG A 183 11.41 9.01 16.11
CA ARG A 183 11.80 8.81 17.51
C ARG A 183 10.58 8.79 18.41
N HIS A 184 9.68 9.76 18.28
CA HIS A 184 8.45 9.83 19.04
C HIS A 184 7.58 8.56 18.83
N ALA A 185 7.39 8.13 17.58
CA ALA A 185 6.65 6.91 17.27
C ALA A 185 7.32 5.65 17.85
N SER A 186 8.65 5.60 17.88
CA SER A 186 9.39 4.49 18.50
C SER A 186 9.20 4.45 20.03
N GLU A 187 9.21 5.59 20.69
CA GLU A 187 8.93 5.69 22.13
C GLU A 187 7.49 5.31 22.43
N ALA A 188 6.54 5.80 21.63
CA ALA A 188 5.13 5.43 21.73
C ALA A 188 4.92 3.92 21.49
N LEU A 189 5.65 3.32 20.56
CA LEU A 189 5.61 1.88 20.32
C LEU A 189 6.10 1.07 21.52
N ALA A 190 7.20 1.46 22.14
CA ALA A 190 7.70 0.80 23.35
C ALA A 190 6.63 0.86 24.48
N ALA A 191 6.02 2.02 24.70
CA ALA A 191 4.94 2.21 25.67
C ALA A 191 3.70 1.36 25.31
N LEU A 192 3.34 1.28 24.04
CA LEU A 192 2.22 0.46 23.57
C LEU A 192 2.46 -1.04 23.86
N LEU A 193 3.65 -1.55 23.57
CA LEU A 193 4.02 -2.96 23.84
C LEU A 193 4.07 -3.25 25.34
N GLU A 194 4.51 -2.30 26.16
CA GLU A 194 4.45 -2.38 27.63
C GLU A 194 2.99 -2.39 28.12
N GLY A 195 2.13 -1.53 27.58
CA GLY A 195 0.71 -1.51 27.88
C GLY A 195 0.03 -2.86 27.56
N ILE A 196 0.31 -3.42 26.38
CA ILE A 196 -0.19 -4.75 26.00
C ILE A 196 0.29 -5.83 26.98
N ALA A 197 1.54 -5.79 27.39
CA ALA A 197 2.07 -6.73 28.37
C ALA A 197 1.36 -6.61 29.74
N ALA A 198 1.08 -5.40 30.16
CA ALA A 198 0.33 -5.14 31.40
C ALA A 198 -1.12 -5.61 31.31
N GLU A 199 -1.81 -5.37 30.19
CA GLU A 199 -3.17 -5.87 29.93
C GLU A 199 -3.27 -7.40 30.07
N HIS A 200 -2.23 -8.12 29.67
CA HIS A 200 -2.15 -9.58 29.75
C HIS A 200 -1.54 -10.09 31.06
N GLY A 201 -1.13 -9.22 31.98
CA GLY A 201 -0.47 -9.59 33.22
C GLY A 201 0.93 -10.22 33.04
N TRP A 202 1.59 -9.94 31.92
CA TRP A 202 2.93 -10.49 31.65
C TRP A 202 4.00 -9.67 32.38
N GLY A 203 4.83 -10.35 33.17
CA GLY A 203 6.04 -9.72 33.69
C GLY A 203 7.05 -9.47 32.55
N PRO A 204 8.09 -8.62 32.77
CA PRO A 204 9.00 -8.17 31.71
C PRO A 204 9.64 -9.28 30.88
N ARG A 205 10.10 -10.35 31.52
CA ARG A 205 10.69 -11.51 30.82
C ARG A 205 9.67 -12.27 30.00
N GLN A 206 8.46 -12.43 30.55
CA GLN A 206 7.36 -13.11 29.88
C GLN A 206 6.86 -12.29 28.68
N ALA A 207 6.76 -10.97 28.82
CA ALA A 207 6.39 -10.06 27.73
C ALA A 207 7.32 -10.20 26.53
N VAL A 208 8.64 -10.14 26.76
CA VAL A 208 9.64 -10.37 25.70
C VAL A 208 9.42 -11.72 25.02
N GLN A 209 9.26 -12.78 25.79
CA GLN A 209 9.07 -14.14 25.24
C GLN A 209 7.77 -14.23 24.41
N GLN A 210 6.66 -13.75 24.94
CA GLN A 210 5.34 -13.83 24.28
C GLN A 210 5.26 -12.98 23.01
N LEU A 211 5.85 -11.79 23.03
CA LEU A 211 5.89 -10.90 21.88
C LEU A 211 6.81 -11.43 20.78
N LEU A 212 8.02 -11.92 21.13
CA LEU A 212 8.92 -12.50 20.14
C LEU A 212 8.39 -13.80 19.54
N GLN A 213 7.66 -14.60 20.29
CA GLN A 213 7.06 -15.85 19.79
C GLN A 213 5.99 -15.56 18.72
N ARG A 214 5.30 -14.43 18.79
CA ARG A 214 4.25 -14.02 17.83
C ARG A 214 4.77 -13.09 16.75
N TYR A 215 6.01 -12.66 16.87
CA TYR A 215 6.61 -11.78 15.86
C TYR A 215 6.85 -12.55 14.55
N PRO A 216 6.27 -12.11 13.42
CA PRO A 216 6.22 -12.90 12.19
C PRO A 216 7.55 -12.96 11.41
N VAL A 217 8.66 -12.48 12.03
CA VAL A 217 9.97 -12.41 11.38
C VAL A 217 10.94 -13.36 12.05
N ALA A 218 11.47 -14.31 11.28
CA ALA A 218 12.44 -15.30 11.77
C ALA A 218 13.89 -14.79 11.80
N ASP A 219 14.18 -13.59 11.27
CA ASP A 219 15.53 -13.01 11.26
C ASP A 219 15.98 -12.65 12.68
N GLY A 220 17.08 -13.25 13.12
CA GLY A 220 17.58 -13.08 14.48
C GLY A 220 18.01 -11.66 14.82
N ALA A 221 18.54 -10.89 13.84
CA ALA A 221 18.95 -9.51 14.07
C ALA A 221 17.73 -8.59 14.27
N ARG A 222 16.64 -8.84 13.53
CA ARG A 222 15.37 -8.12 13.69
C ARG A 222 14.70 -8.46 15.01
N GLN A 223 14.69 -9.74 15.40
CA GLN A 223 14.20 -10.17 16.73
C GLN A 223 14.98 -9.53 17.87
N GLN A 224 16.30 -9.42 17.74
CA GLN A 224 17.15 -8.76 18.73
C GLN A 224 16.83 -7.25 18.83
N ARG A 225 16.59 -6.57 17.71
CA ARG A 225 16.16 -5.15 17.70
C ARG A 225 14.81 -4.94 18.38
N LEU A 226 13.82 -5.80 18.06
CA LEU A 226 12.52 -5.76 18.73
C LEU A 226 12.66 -6.01 20.24
N ARG A 227 13.47 -6.98 20.64
CA ARG A 227 13.77 -7.23 22.05
C ARG A 227 14.35 -6.01 22.74
N ALA A 228 15.34 -5.35 22.12
CA ALA A 228 15.98 -4.16 22.68
C ALA A 228 14.98 -3.00 22.82
N LEU A 229 14.06 -2.84 21.87
CA LEU A 229 12.96 -1.87 21.97
C LEU A 229 12.03 -2.17 23.16
N ILE A 230 11.58 -3.44 23.32
CA ILE A 230 10.66 -3.86 24.39
C ILE A 230 11.28 -3.62 25.79
N VAL A 231 12.58 -3.83 25.93
CA VAL A 231 13.27 -3.63 27.21
C VAL A 231 13.76 -2.19 27.44
N GLY A 232 13.55 -1.29 26.47
CA GLY A 232 13.93 0.11 26.55
C GLY A 232 15.42 0.39 26.30
N ASP A 233 16.17 -0.57 25.79
CA ASP A 233 17.60 -0.44 25.50
C ASP A 233 17.86 0.27 24.15
N LEU A 234 16.85 0.38 23.28
CA LEU A 234 16.98 0.93 21.93
C LEU A 234 15.73 1.71 21.55
N THR A 235 15.95 2.85 20.90
CA THR A 235 14.90 3.58 20.16
C THR A 235 15.17 3.43 18.68
N TRP A 236 14.15 3.05 17.90
CA TRP A 236 14.29 2.90 16.46
C TRP A 236 14.37 4.25 15.75
N GLY A 237 15.25 4.34 14.78
CA GLY A 237 15.26 5.42 13.82
C GLY A 237 14.17 5.27 12.77
N LYS A 238 14.14 6.20 11.81
CA LYS A 238 13.16 6.20 10.71
C LYS A 238 13.20 4.90 9.91
N ASP A 239 14.39 4.50 9.45
CA ASP A 239 14.55 3.34 8.56
C ASP A 239 14.18 2.02 9.25
N GLU A 240 14.53 1.87 10.54
CA GLU A 240 14.14 0.72 11.32
C GLU A 240 12.62 0.68 11.53
N LEU A 241 12.01 1.81 11.91
CA LEU A 241 10.58 1.90 12.14
C LEU A 241 9.80 1.56 10.87
N GLU A 242 10.14 2.16 9.74
CA GLU A 242 9.51 1.89 8.44
C GLU A 242 9.64 0.41 8.03
N THR A 243 10.81 -0.18 8.29
CA THR A 243 11.07 -1.59 7.99
C THR A 243 10.23 -2.53 8.87
N GLU A 244 9.96 -2.14 10.11
CA GLU A 244 9.34 -3.02 11.11
C GLU A 244 7.82 -2.79 11.27
N LEU A 245 7.27 -1.67 10.81
CA LEU A 245 5.86 -1.32 11.01
C LEU A 245 4.89 -2.44 10.64
N GLN A 246 5.10 -3.07 9.48
CA GLN A 246 4.23 -4.18 9.03
C GLN A 246 4.30 -5.39 9.99
N ALA A 247 5.50 -5.77 10.40
CA ALA A 247 5.69 -6.95 11.25
C ALA A 247 5.15 -6.70 12.67
N VAL A 248 5.32 -5.48 13.17
CA VAL A 248 4.82 -5.08 14.49
C VAL A 248 3.29 -4.91 14.48
N ALA A 249 2.72 -4.34 13.42
CA ALA A 249 1.26 -4.26 13.29
C ALA A 249 0.63 -5.66 13.31
N GLU A 250 1.22 -6.62 12.59
CA GLU A 250 0.79 -8.02 12.59
C GLU A 250 0.93 -8.67 13.98
N LEU A 251 2.03 -8.41 14.69
CA LEU A 251 2.23 -8.85 16.06
C LEU A 251 1.12 -8.31 16.99
N ILE A 252 0.84 -7.01 16.93
CA ILE A 252 -0.18 -6.37 17.77
C ILE A 252 -1.58 -6.90 17.42
N ARG A 253 -1.88 -7.05 16.13
CA ARG A 253 -3.11 -7.64 15.65
C ARG A 253 -3.36 -9.01 16.26
N GLN A 254 -2.34 -9.88 16.27
CA GLN A 254 -2.42 -11.23 16.84
C GLN A 254 -2.58 -11.21 18.35
N VAL A 255 -1.85 -10.34 19.06
CA VAL A 255 -1.88 -10.30 20.52
C VAL A 255 -3.21 -9.71 21.04
N ARG A 256 -3.74 -8.69 20.35
CA ARG A 256 -5.02 -8.06 20.72
C ARG A 256 -6.24 -8.73 20.08
N GLU A 257 -6.02 -9.79 19.29
CA GLU A 257 -7.07 -10.55 18.58
C GLU A 257 -7.95 -9.63 17.71
N LEU A 258 -7.34 -8.66 17.04
CA LEU A 258 -8.06 -7.70 16.20
C LEU A 258 -8.34 -8.31 14.82
N ASP A 259 -9.55 -8.11 14.31
CA ASP A 259 -9.91 -8.55 12.95
C ASP A 259 -9.12 -7.77 11.88
N HIS A 260 -8.95 -6.45 12.09
CA HIS A 260 -8.27 -5.55 11.17
C HIS A 260 -7.33 -4.63 11.95
N TYR A 261 -6.04 -4.68 11.66
CA TYR A 261 -5.04 -3.76 12.16
C TYR A 261 -3.80 -3.85 11.27
N GLY A 262 -3.47 -2.76 10.60
CA GLY A 262 -2.35 -2.69 9.66
C GLY A 262 -1.29 -1.67 10.07
N PRO A 263 -0.23 -1.53 9.27
CA PRO A 263 0.85 -0.57 9.55
C PRO A 263 0.36 0.88 9.64
N ASP A 264 -0.65 1.25 8.84
CA ASP A 264 -1.21 2.61 8.87
C ASP A 264 -2.02 2.87 10.15
N ASP A 265 -2.72 1.86 10.65
CA ASP A 265 -3.46 1.96 11.91
C ASP A 265 -2.46 2.11 13.06
N LEU A 266 -1.39 1.29 13.06
CA LEU A 266 -0.31 1.40 14.02
C LEU A 266 0.38 2.77 13.95
N GLN A 267 0.77 3.23 12.76
CA GLN A 267 1.42 4.54 12.59
C GLN A 267 0.55 5.67 13.11
N ARG A 268 -0.76 5.65 12.80
CA ARG A 268 -1.73 6.64 13.28
C ARG A 268 -1.84 6.59 14.81
N GLU A 269 -1.92 5.39 15.41
CA GLU A 269 -1.96 5.21 16.86
C GLU A 269 -0.70 5.80 17.51
N LEU A 270 0.49 5.48 16.99
CA LEU A 270 1.76 5.96 17.53
C LEU A 270 1.92 7.48 17.45
N LEU A 271 1.47 8.09 16.34
CA LEU A 271 1.57 9.54 16.16
C LEU A 271 0.48 10.32 16.88
N SER A 272 -0.61 9.67 17.31
CA SER A 272 -1.67 10.29 18.11
C SER A 272 -1.31 10.46 19.57
N VAL A 273 -0.28 9.79 20.07
CA VAL A 273 0.21 9.92 21.44
C VAL A 273 0.75 11.34 21.65
N PRO A 274 0.28 12.09 22.65
CA PRO A 274 0.81 13.42 22.92
C PRO A 274 2.30 13.37 23.22
N ARG A 275 3.08 14.29 22.64
CA ARG A 275 4.49 14.43 22.97
C ARG A 275 4.61 14.90 24.43
N LEU A 276 5.22 14.08 25.27
CA LEU A 276 5.51 14.47 26.65
C LEU A 276 6.57 15.56 26.63
N GLY A 277 6.14 16.80 26.71
CA GLY A 277 6.92 17.97 27.12
C GLY A 277 8.09 18.36 26.19
N GLY A 278 7.89 19.31 25.29
CA GLY A 278 8.90 20.24 24.85
C GLY A 278 8.88 21.47 25.73
#